data_eead3dc05981e57fe1f5740ca5250fb9
#
_entry.id   eead3dc05981e57fe1f5740ca5250fb9
#
_cell.length_a   1.000
_cell.length_b   1.000
_cell.length_c   1.000
_cell.angle_alpha   90.00
_cell.angle_beta   90.00
_cell.angle_gamma   90.00
#
_symmetry.space_group_name_H-M   'P 1'
#
loop_
_entity.id
_entity.type
_entity.pdbx_description
1 polymer ?
#
loop_
_entity_poly.entity_id
_entity_poly.type
_entity_poly.pdbx_seq_one_letter_code
_entity_poly.pdbx_strand_id
1 'polypeptide(L)'
;ILDSASVLVHDYFKGRCFLVRSADSSDDARALAPGKTTVGAFALDLAMHLGCAPLYLIGQDLCFIGDHSHAAGGSDIADAITAGTLACNDGTERPTTKEFLSFQRCLENLISSARAEVYNCSPQGAVIQGAPYKALESLTSLPVNQRLAEVRQFLHAAGEPR
;
A
#
# COMPACT_ATOMS: atom_id res chain seq x y z
N ILE A 1 5.00 11.43 -6.06
CA ILE A 1 6.33 11.28 -5.46
C ILE A 1 6.24 11.88 -4.06
N LEU A 2 6.63 11.12 -3.05
CA LEU A 2 6.76 11.62 -1.68
C LEU A 2 7.91 12.62 -1.59
N ASP A 3 7.81 13.59 -0.73
CA ASP A 3 8.87 14.57 -0.43
C ASP A 3 10.16 13.93 0.08
N SER A 4 10.04 12.74 0.69
CA SER A 4 11.16 11.91 1.15
C SER A 4 11.77 11.01 0.06
N ALA A 5 11.25 11.02 -1.16
CA ALA A 5 11.78 10.22 -2.24
C ALA A 5 13.16 10.71 -2.69
N SER A 6 14.01 9.77 -3.10
CA SER A 6 15.33 10.11 -3.62
C SER A 6 15.24 11.03 -4.85
N VAL A 7 16.09 12.05 -4.89
CA VAL A 7 16.22 12.95 -6.06
C VAL A 7 16.49 12.18 -7.34
N LEU A 8 17.22 11.06 -7.25
CA LEU A 8 17.48 10.18 -8.40
C LEU A 8 16.21 9.61 -9.02
N VAL A 9 15.18 9.30 -8.22
CA VAL A 9 13.88 8.83 -8.73
C VAL A 9 13.21 9.93 -9.54
N HIS A 10 13.27 11.17 -9.05
CA HIS A 10 12.72 12.32 -9.74
C HIS A 10 13.43 12.58 -11.08
N ASP A 11 14.76 12.51 -11.09
CA ASP A 11 15.57 12.75 -12.30
C ASP A 11 15.39 11.65 -13.35
N TYR A 12 15.15 10.41 -12.91
CA TYR A 12 14.99 9.27 -13.81
C TYR A 12 13.59 9.19 -14.42
N PHE A 13 12.57 9.62 -13.68
CA PHE A 13 11.19 9.53 -14.13
C PHE A 13 10.82 10.70 -15.06
N LYS A 14 10.57 10.41 -16.34
CA LYS A 14 10.22 11.40 -17.37
C LYS A 14 8.72 11.63 -17.54
N GLY A 15 7.90 10.95 -16.74
CA GLY A 15 6.45 11.12 -16.75
C GLY A 15 5.99 12.29 -15.89
N ARG A 16 4.69 12.48 -15.79
CA ARG A 16 4.10 13.45 -14.86
C ARG A 16 4.34 13.05 -13.43
N CYS A 17 4.81 13.99 -12.63
CA CYS A 17 5.05 13.80 -11.21
C CYS A 17 4.09 14.69 -10.41
N PHE A 18 3.49 14.12 -9.37
CA PHE A 18 2.75 14.86 -8.37
C PHE A 18 3.54 14.76 -7.06
N LEU A 19 3.89 15.91 -6.51
CA LEU A 19 4.53 15.95 -5.20
C LEU A 19 3.46 15.82 -4.12
N VAL A 20 3.63 14.86 -3.25
CA VAL A 20 2.77 14.67 -2.10
C VAL A 20 3.59 14.84 -0.84
N ARG A 21 3.15 15.74 0.02
CA ARG A 21 3.76 15.95 1.34
C ARG A 21 3.15 14.98 2.33
N SER A 22 3.99 14.33 3.10
CA SER A 22 3.57 13.71 4.34
C SER A 22 3.22 14.82 5.33
N ALA A 23 2.03 14.80 5.90
CA ALA A 23 1.68 15.79 6.91
C ALA A 23 2.35 15.45 8.22
N ASP A 24 3.19 16.36 8.71
CA ASP A 24 3.79 16.27 10.04
C ASP A 24 2.83 16.75 11.14
N SER A 25 1.68 17.31 10.79
CA SER A 25 0.70 17.84 11.74
C SER A 25 -0.70 17.30 11.49
N SER A 26 -1.36 16.96 12.58
CA SER A 26 -2.72 16.40 12.64
C SER A 26 -3.83 17.35 12.18
N ASP A 27 -3.52 18.57 11.78
CA ASP A 27 -4.53 19.62 11.54
C ASP A 27 -4.97 19.76 10.08
N ASP A 28 -4.35 19.06 9.15
CA ASP A 28 -4.78 19.10 7.75
C ASP A 28 -5.66 17.90 7.41
N ALA A 29 -6.98 18.12 7.44
CA ALA A 29 -7.98 17.12 7.03
C ALA A 29 -7.84 16.62 5.58
N ARG A 30 -6.90 17.19 4.82
CA ARG A 30 -6.55 16.78 3.46
C ARG A 30 -5.27 15.97 3.38
N ALA A 31 -4.60 15.74 4.53
CA ALA A 31 -3.39 14.94 4.57
C ALA A 31 -3.72 13.48 4.29
N LEU A 32 -3.02 12.89 3.35
CA LEU A 32 -3.08 11.45 3.08
C LEU A 32 -2.23 10.71 4.12
N ALA A 33 -2.76 9.60 4.64
CA ALA A 33 -2.10 8.69 5.56
C ALA A 33 -1.22 9.41 6.60
N PRO A 34 -1.83 10.10 7.58
CA PRO A 34 -1.08 10.88 8.55
C PRO A 34 -0.15 9.97 9.36
N GLY A 35 1.11 10.36 9.44
CA GLY A 35 2.14 9.65 10.19
C GLY A 35 3.18 8.94 9.32
N LYS A 36 4.13 8.27 9.98
CA LYS A 36 5.20 7.51 9.31
C LYS A 36 4.65 6.19 8.80
N THR A 37 4.15 6.18 7.58
CA THR A 37 3.56 5.01 6.94
C THR A 37 4.42 4.50 5.81
N THR A 38 4.13 3.28 5.35
CA THR A 38 4.78 2.74 4.15
C THR A 38 4.22 3.39 2.89
N VAL A 39 5.00 3.29 1.80
CA VAL A 39 4.54 3.67 0.47
C VAL A 39 3.25 2.93 0.08
N GLY A 40 3.10 1.66 0.52
CA GLY A 40 1.89 0.86 0.29
C GLY A 40 0.66 1.43 0.98
N ALA A 41 0.76 1.82 2.25
CA ALA A 41 -0.33 2.45 2.97
C ALA A 41 -0.72 3.80 2.35
N PHE A 42 0.29 4.58 1.94
CA PHE A 42 0.07 5.84 1.24
C PHE A 42 -0.66 5.63 -0.10
N ALA A 43 -0.24 4.65 -0.90
CA ALA A 43 -0.87 4.33 -2.17
C ALA A 43 -2.32 3.87 -1.99
N LEU A 44 -2.59 3.07 -0.94
CA LEU A 44 -3.94 2.64 -0.59
C LEU A 44 -4.83 3.84 -0.24
N ASP A 45 -4.36 4.73 0.63
CA ASP A 45 -5.10 5.93 1.04
C ASP A 45 -5.39 6.84 -0.17
N LEU A 46 -4.40 7.09 -1.01
CA LEU A 46 -4.58 7.85 -2.25
C LEU A 46 -5.62 7.20 -3.17
N ALA A 47 -5.56 5.87 -3.37
CA ALA A 47 -6.53 5.16 -4.20
C ALA A 47 -7.96 5.29 -3.65
N MET A 48 -8.13 5.23 -2.33
CA MET A 48 -9.42 5.46 -1.68
C MET A 48 -9.93 6.88 -1.88
N HIS A 49 -9.06 7.89 -1.77
CA HIS A 49 -9.41 9.29 -2.02
C HIS A 49 -9.81 9.54 -3.49
N LEU A 50 -9.18 8.83 -4.42
CA LEU A 50 -9.55 8.86 -5.84
C LEU A 50 -10.84 8.09 -6.15
N GLY A 51 -11.43 7.43 -5.16
CA GLY A 51 -12.66 6.65 -5.31
C GLY A 51 -12.46 5.33 -6.06
N CYS A 52 -11.25 4.78 -6.06
CA CYS A 52 -10.99 3.47 -6.63
C CYS A 52 -11.68 2.38 -5.79
N ALA A 53 -12.38 1.46 -6.44
CA ALA A 53 -13.02 0.31 -5.83
C ALA A 53 -13.33 -0.75 -6.91
N PRO A 54 -13.21 -2.05 -6.62
CA PRO A 54 -12.52 -2.61 -5.44
C PRO A 54 -11.01 -2.41 -5.49
N LEU A 55 -10.32 -2.53 -4.34
CA LEU A 55 -8.87 -2.38 -4.20
C LEU A 55 -8.22 -3.73 -3.92
N TYR A 56 -7.09 -4.00 -4.54
CA TYR A 56 -6.36 -5.25 -4.39
C TYR A 56 -4.93 -4.98 -3.95
N LEU A 57 -4.58 -5.50 -2.76
CA LEU A 57 -3.22 -5.40 -2.21
C LEU A 57 -2.40 -6.57 -2.72
N ILE A 58 -1.31 -6.29 -3.40
CA ILE A 58 -0.38 -7.29 -3.95
C ILE A 58 1.00 -7.03 -3.35
N GLY A 59 1.64 -8.08 -2.81
CA GLY A 59 2.98 -7.97 -2.22
C GLY A 59 3.02 -7.20 -0.89
N GLN A 60 1.91 -7.14 -0.16
CA GLN A 60 1.86 -6.63 1.21
C GLN A 60 1.98 -7.79 2.19
N ASP A 61 3.16 -8.44 2.20
CA ASP A 61 3.35 -9.69 2.93
C ASP A 61 3.44 -9.48 4.45
N LEU A 62 4.11 -8.41 4.91
CA LEU A 62 4.24 -8.01 6.31
C LEU A 62 4.84 -9.09 7.24
N CYS A 63 5.47 -10.08 6.65
CA CYS A 63 6.13 -11.20 7.31
C CYS A 63 7.28 -11.68 6.45
N PHE A 64 8.12 -12.56 7.00
CA PHE A 64 9.18 -13.22 6.24
C PHE A 64 8.62 -14.41 5.48
N ILE A 65 8.87 -14.45 4.18
CA ILE A 65 8.58 -15.61 3.33
C ILE A 65 9.90 -16.32 3.07
N GLY A 66 10.04 -17.52 3.63
CA GLY A 66 11.36 -18.15 3.75
C GLY A 66 12.26 -17.30 4.66
N ASP A 67 13.47 -17.00 4.19
CA ASP A 67 14.46 -16.20 4.94
C ASP A 67 14.50 -14.73 4.52
N HIS A 68 13.57 -14.27 3.67
CA HIS A 68 13.59 -12.94 3.10
C HIS A 68 12.39 -12.08 3.54
N SER A 69 12.66 -10.80 3.81
CA SER A 69 11.65 -9.81 4.14
C SER A 69 11.00 -9.16 2.93
N HIS A 70 11.64 -9.23 1.78
CA HIS A 70 11.22 -8.65 0.50
C HIS A 70 11.57 -9.58 -0.65
N ALA A 71 11.01 -9.33 -1.83
CA ALA A 71 11.49 -9.92 -3.08
C ALA A 71 13.00 -9.65 -3.26
N ALA A 72 13.65 -10.33 -4.17
CA ALA A 72 15.10 -10.37 -4.35
C ALA A 72 15.83 -9.05 -4.01
N GLY A 73 16.76 -9.12 -3.06
CA GLY A 73 17.54 -7.96 -2.58
C GLY A 73 17.09 -7.35 -1.25
N GLY A 74 16.09 -7.93 -0.59
CA GLY A 74 15.70 -7.54 0.77
C GLY A 74 16.63 -8.06 1.85
N SER A 75 16.47 -7.56 3.08
CA SER A 75 17.21 -8.02 4.25
C SER A 75 16.80 -9.44 4.64
N ASP A 76 17.76 -10.23 5.04
CA ASP A 76 17.54 -11.58 5.53
C ASP A 76 17.00 -11.59 6.96
N ILE A 77 16.27 -12.65 7.31
CA ILE A 77 15.73 -12.85 8.67
C ILE A 77 16.83 -12.89 9.74
N ALA A 78 18.03 -13.36 9.36
CA ALA A 78 19.16 -13.48 10.28
C ALA A 78 19.60 -12.13 10.85
N ASP A 79 19.41 -11.04 10.11
CA ASP A 79 19.76 -9.68 10.50
C ASP A 79 18.59 -8.90 11.10
N ALA A 80 17.39 -9.47 11.09
CA ALA A 80 16.18 -8.81 11.56
C ALA A 80 15.86 -9.15 13.00
N ILE A 81 15.52 -8.11 13.80
CA ILE A 81 14.95 -8.30 15.13
C ILE A 81 13.49 -8.69 14.97
N THR A 82 13.19 -9.99 15.07
CA THR A 82 11.81 -10.48 15.00
C THR A 82 11.01 -10.05 16.24
N ALA A 83 9.73 -9.77 16.04
CA ALA A 83 8.81 -9.35 17.09
C ALA A 83 7.72 -10.40 17.40
N GLY A 84 7.92 -11.64 16.92
CA GLY A 84 6.95 -12.72 17.04
C GLY A 84 6.52 -13.25 15.68
N THR A 85 5.35 -13.86 15.63
CA THR A 85 4.76 -14.41 14.40
C THR A 85 3.43 -13.73 14.07
N LEU A 86 3.04 -13.79 12.80
CA LEU A 86 1.73 -13.40 12.30
C LEU A 86 1.05 -14.57 11.60
N ALA A 87 -0.25 -14.70 11.81
CA ALA A 87 -1.07 -15.60 11.01
C ALA A 87 -1.11 -15.12 9.54
N CYS A 88 -0.93 -16.06 8.62
CA CYS A 88 -0.88 -15.81 7.19
C CYS A 88 -2.10 -16.38 6.46
N ASN A 89 -2.34 -15.89 5.25
CA ASN A 89 -3.52 -16.27 4.45
C ASN A 89 -3.54 -17.75 4.04
N ASP A 90 -2.38 -18.42 4.03
CA ASP A 90 -2.26 -19.86 3.79
C ASP A 90 -2.46 -20.73 5.05
N GLY A 91 -2.85 -20.12 6.18
CA GLY A 91 -3.08 -20.79 7.44
C GLY A 91 -1.81 -21.09 8.25
N THR A 92 -0.65 -20.62 7.80
CA THR A 92 0.61 -20.76 8.56
C THR A 92 0.85 -19.54 9.43
N GLU A 93 1.84 -19.65 10.34
CA GLU A 93 2.39 -18.50 11.05
C GLU A 93 3.81 -18.22 10.56
N ARG A 94 4.14 -16.94 10.37
CA ARG A 94 5.47 -16.52 9.91
C ARG A 94 6.06 -15.42 10.78
N PRO A 95 7.40 -15.40 10.92
CA PRO A 95 8.10 -14.34 11.64
C PRO A 95 7.80 -12.96 11.07
N THR A 96 7.73 -11.98 11.96
CA THR A 96 7.50 -10.58 11.61
C THR A 96 8.39 -9.64 12.43
N THR A 97 8.42 -8.37 12.08
CA THR A 97 9.13 -7.32 12.82
C THR A 97 8.15 -6.34 13.46
N LYS A 98 8.66 -5.50 14.39
CA LYS A 98 7.84 -4.41 14.97
C LYS A 98 7.39 -3.42 13.91
N GLU A 99 8.20 -3.20 12.88
CA GLU A 99 7.86 -2.32 11.77
C GLU A 99 6.72 -2.90 10.94
N PHE A 100 6.78 -4.18 10.59
CA PHE A 100 5.71 -4.85 9.86
C PHE A 100 4.40 -4.88 10.65
N LEU A 101 4.45 -5.09 11.95
CA LEU A 101 3.27 -4.97 12.83
C LEU A 101 2.68 -3.54 12.81
N SER A 102 3.54 -2.53 12.80
CA SER A 102 3.10 -1.14 12.70
C SER A 102 2.44 -0.86 11.34
N PHE A 103 3.00 -1.41 10.26
CA PHE A 103 2.45 -1.28 8.91
C PHE A 103 1.11 -2.00 8.78
N GLN A 104 0.99 -3.21 9.33
CA GLN A 104 -0.28 -3.95 9.37
C GLN A 104 -1.37 -3.12 10.04
N ARG A 105 -1.12 -2.58 11.23
CA ARG A 105 -2.08 -1.75 11.96
C ARG A 105 -2.47 -0.49 11.17
N CYS A 106 -1.50 0.12 10.49
CA CYS A 106 -1.77 1.28 9.65
C CYS A 106 -2.72 0.93 8.50
N LEU A 107 -2.47 -0.17 7.79
CA LEU A 107 -3.35 -0.65 6.72
C LEU A 107 -4.74 -0.98 7.25
N GLU A 108 -4.84 -1.71 8.37
CA GLU A 108 -6.11 -2.09 8.98
C GLU A 108 -6.94 -0.87 9.42
N ASN A 109 -6.29 0.15 9.98
CA ASN A 109 -6.94 1.41 10.32
C ASN A 109 -7.48 2.14 9.09
N LEU A 110 -6.69 2.21 8.01
CA LEU A 110 -7.14 2.81 6.76
C LEU A 110 -8.33 2.03 6.18
N ILE A 111 -8.24 0.71 6.14
CA ILE A 111 -9.29 -0.17 5.61
C ILE A 111 -10.57 -0.05 6.43
N SER A 112 -10.47 0.03 7.77
CA SER A 112 -11.63 0.16 8.65
C SER A 112 -12.43 1.46 8.41
N SER A 113 -11.77 2.50 7.95
CA SER A 113 -12.38 3.79 7.61
C SER A 113 -12.82 3.87 6.14
N ALA A 114 -12.42 2.89 5.32
CA ALA A 114 -12.71 2.87 3.90
C ALA A 114 -14.19 2.57 3.62
N ARG A 115 -14.71 3.20 2.56
CA ARG A 115 -16.01 2.82 1.97
C ARG A 115 -15.86 1.83 0.81
N ALA A 116 -14.62 1.51 0.46
CA ALA A 116 -14.27 0.61 -0.64
C ALA A 116 -14.00 -0.79 -0.12
N GLU A 117 -14.35 -1.80 -0.92
CA GLU A 117 -13.92 -3.17 -0.69
C GLU A 117 -12.41 -3.28 -0.94
N VAL A 118 -11.69 -3.85 0.02
CA VAL A 118 -10.24 -4.10 -0.08
C VAL A 118 -9.99 -5.59 0.05
N TYR A 119 -9.14 -6.13 -0.80
CA TYR A 119 -8.76 -7.55 -0.81
C TYR A 119 -7.24 -7.69 -0.69
N ASN A 120 -6.79 -8.68 0.08
CA ASN A 120 -5.39 -9.08 0.13
C ASN A 120 -5.15 -10.22 -0.86
N CYS A 121 -4.24 -10.02 -1.82
CA CYS A 121 -3.90 -11.01 -2.85
C CYS A 121 -2.56 -11.71 -2.59
N SER A 122 -1.97 -11.55 -1.42
CA SER A 122 -0.72 -12.21 -1.01
C SER A 122 -1.03 -13.55 -0.32
N PRO A 123 -0.90 -14.70 -1.00
CA PRO A 123 -1.31 -15.99 -0.42
C PRO A 123 -0.52 -16.38 0.83
N GLN A 124 0.77 -16.07 0.86
CA GLN A 124 1.67 -16.36 1.96
C GLN A 124 1.87 -15.17 2.92
N GLY A 125 1.27 -14.03 2.60
CA GLY A 125 1.35 -12.83 3.41
C GLY A 125 0.46 -12.89 4.65
N ALA A 126 0.71 -11.98 5.59
CA ALA A 126 -0.05 -11.84 6.82
C ALA A 126 -1.53 -11.57 6.54
N VAL A 127 -2.39 -12.09 7.39
CA VAL A 127 -3.80 -11.71 7.41
C VAL A 127 -3.90 -10.23 7.76
N ILE A 128 -4.62 -9.47 6.94
CA ILE A 128 -4.91 -8.04 7.16
C ILE A 128 -6.40 -7.93 7.45
N GLN A 129 -6.75 -7.44 8.63
CA GLN A 129 -8.14 -7.32 9.03
C GLN A 129 -8.89 -6.33 8.13
N GLY A 130 -10.04 -6.72 7.65
CA GLY A 130 -10.85 -5.92 6.71
C GLY A 130 -10.49 -6.11 5.24
N ALA A 131 -9.39 -6.83 4.93
CA ALA A 131 -9.00 -7.20 3.57
C ALA A 131 -8.93 -8.74 3.44
N PRO A 132 -10.04 -9.43 3.23
CA PRO A 132 -10.05 -10.88 3.08
C PRO A 132 -9.16 -11.31 1.91
N TYR A 133 -8.56 -12.50 2.04
CA TYR A 133 -7.75 -13.07 0.98
C TYR A 133 -8.57 -13.33 -0.29
N LYS A 134 -8.00 -12.97 -1.42
CA LYS A 134 -8.56 -13.26 -2.74
C LYS A 134 -7.46 -13.63 -3.71
N ALA A 135 -7.53 -14.84 -4.25
CA ALA A 135 -6.52 -15.30 -5.21
C ALA A 135 -6.49 -14.41 -6.46
N LEU A 136 -5.30 -13.98 -6.84
CA LEU A 136 -5.11 -13.07 -7.99
C LEU A 136 -5.63 -13.69 -9.29
N GLU A 137 -5.50 -15.01 -9.43
CA GLU A 137 -5.98 -15.77 -10.58
C GLU A 137 -7.51 -15.74 -10.73
N SER A 138 -8.22 -15.46 -9.63
CA SER A 138 -9.69 -15.30 -9.67
C SER A 138 -10.14 -13.97 -10.29
N LEU A 139 -9.21 -13.03 -10.52
CA LEU A 139 -9.48 -11.70 -11.06
C LEU A 139 -9.39 -11.70 -12.61
N THR A 140 -10.13 -12.61 -13.25
CA THR A 140 -10.09 -12.79 -14.72
C THR A 140 -10.69 -11.62 -15.52
N SER A 141 -11.54 -10.81 -14.88
CA SER A 141 -12.03 -9.56 -15.45
C SER A 141 -12.23 -8.53 -14.35
N LEU A 142 -11.39 -7.51 -14.31
CA LEU A 142 -11.63 -6.37 -13.45
C LEU A 142 -12.75 -5.51 -14.06
N PRO A 143 -13.73 -5.07 -13.27
CA PRO A 143 -14.75 -4.16 -13.78
C PRO A 143 -14.07 -2.88 -14.26
N VAL A 144 -14.36 -2.49 -15.49
CA VAL A 144 -13.90 -1.20 -16.01
C VAL A 144 -14.59 -0.09 -15.21
N ASN A 145 -13.83 0.60 -14.38
CA ASN A 145 -14.35 1.71 -13.61
C ASN A 145 -14.64 2.89 -14.57
N GLN A 146 -15.90 3.26 -14.73
CA GLN A 146 -16.30 4.41 -15.54
C GLN A 146 -15.65 5.72 -15.06
N ARG A 147 -15.33 5.82 -13.77
CA ARG A 147 -14.59 6.96 -13.21
C ARG A 147 -13.13 7.07 -13.69
N LEU A 148 -12.57 6.03 -14.30
CA LEU A 148 -11.20 6.10 -14.83
C LEU A 148 -11.04 7.22 -15.87
N ALA A 149 -12.06 7.47 -16.67
CA ALA A 149 -12.08 8.57 -17.62
C ALA A 149 -12.08 9.93 -16.93
N GLU A 150 -12.87 10.09 -15.85
CA GLU A 150 -12.94 11.32 -15.06
C GLU A 150 -11.62 11.58 -14.32
N VAL A 151 -11.03 10.55 -13.71
CA VAL A 151 -9.72 10.65 -13.05
C VAL A 151 -8.63 11.01 -14.06
N ARG A 152 -8.62 10.40 -15.24
CA ARG A 152 -7.69 10.77 -16.33
C ARG A 152 -7.87 12.22 -16.76
N GLN A 153 -9.11 12.68 -16.91
CA GLN A 153 -9.42 14.07 -17.25
C GLN A 153 -8.95 15.03 -16.17
N PHE A 154 -9.19 14.70 -14.90
CA PHE A 154 -8.71 15.49 -13.75
C PHE A 154 -7.17 15.57 -13.71
N LEU A 155 -6.49 14.44 -13.88
CA LEU A 155 -5.04 14.37 -13.91
C LEU A 155 -4.46 15.13 -15.12
N HIS A 156 -5.15 15.12 -16.26
CA HIS A 156 -4.78 15.93 -17.42
C HIS A 156 -4.91 17.43 -17.14
N ALA A 157 -6.02 17.87 -16.58
CA ALA A 157 -6.26 19.28 -16.27
C ALA A 157 -5.31 19.81 -15.18
N ALA A 158 -4.99 19.00 -14.16
CA ALA A 158 -4.08 19.38 -13.09
C ALA A 158 -2.60 19.44 -13.51
N GLY A 159 -2.24 18.88 -14.67
CA GLY A 159 -0.86 18.82 -15.16
C GLY A 159 -0.53 19.78 -16.29
N GLU A 160 -1.43 20.66 -16.68
CA GLU A 160 -1.10 21.74 -17.62
C GLU A 160 -0.42 22.88 -16.85
N PRO A 161 0.81 23.28 -17.23
CA PRO A 161 1.45 24.44 -16.61
C PRO A 161 0.60 25.70 -16.92
N ARG A 162 0.26 26.43 -15.86
CA ARG A 162 -0.29 27.78 -15.98
C ARG A 162 0.80 28.77 -16.32
#